data_8f3e5264643a3c5c4f6d289070917d0d
#
_entry.id   8f3e5264643a3c5c4f6d289070917d0d
#
_cell.length_a   1.000
_cell.length_b   1.000
_cell.length_c   1.000
_cell.angle_alpha   90.00
_cell.angle_beta   90.00
_cell.angle_gamma   90.00
#
_symmetry.space_group_name_H-M   'P 1'
#
loop_
_entity.id
_entity.type
_entity.pdbx_description
1 polymer ?
#
loop_
_entity_poly.entity_id
_entity_poly.type
_entity_poly.pdbx_seq_one_letter_code
_entity_poly.pdbx_strand_id
1 'polypeptide(L)'
;MKHGIFSFLAAAIASLGLVNAASAADTAELRVLTHSSFAVPKPLLAQFEKEAGVKLRITKAGDAGEMLNKLILTRAKPIADVVYGIDNALAPKALAAEVLDAYNGPAATRAAVVPLPAPLVPVDYGYVTVNYDKAWFAKSGMALPKTLEELTQPAYAKLLVVQNPATSSPGHAFLLATVGALGEEKAFDWWARMRSGGLKVAKGWSEAYYTEFSRNGGKYPLVVSYATSPAAELFYAKDKPTEPPTGSLALAGGVFRQVEGVALVKGGGQRAAAQKFVEFMRSVPVQQQMQTEMWMYPAEAGVARADVMKFAPEPAAFDAPAEKDLAARGADWVARWTRVVLK
;
A
#
# COMPACT_ATOMS: atom_id res chain seq x y z
N MET A 1 -60.16 0.36 -85.27
CA MET A 1 -60.11 1.75 -84.80
C MET A 1 -59.29 1.77 -83.57
N LYS A 2 -58.27 2.58 -83.59
CA LYS A 2 -57.08 2.51 -82.68
C LYS A 2 -57.29 3.37 -81.44
N HIS A 3 -57.01 2.83 -80.26
CA HIS A 3 -56.83 3.64 -79.09
C HIS A 3 -55.51 3.26 -78.39
N GLY A 4 -54.58 4.21 -78.33
CA GLY A 4 -53.32 4.08 -77.72
C GLY A 4 -53.44 4.36 -76.16
N ILE A 5 -52.74 3.58 -75.38
CA ILE A 5 -52.66 3.75 -73.95
C ILE A 5 -51.23 4.24 -73.62
N PHE A 6 -51.17 5.43 -73.06
CA PHE A 6 -49.91 6.00 -72.46
C PHE A 6 -49.64 5.41 -71.08
N SER A 7 -48.49 4.76 -70.96
CA SER A 7 -48.01 4.31 -69.67
C SER A 7 -47.11 5.36 -69.07
N PHE A 8 -47.48 5.87 -67.85
CA PHE A 8 -46.63 6.70 -67.01
C PHE A 8 -45.76 5.80 -66.14
N LEU A 9 -44.42 5.93 -66.26
CA LEU A 9 -43.44 5.29 -65.40
C LEU A 9 -43.17 6.21 -64.28
N ALA A 10 -43.62 5.85 -63.06
CA ALA A 10 -43.25 6.53 -61.80
C ALA A 10 -41.95 5.95 -61.27
N ALA A 11 -40.90 6.74 -61.31
CA ALA A 11 -39.63 6.39 -60.67
C ALA A 11 -39.68 6.67 -59.14
N ALA A 12 -39.73 5.61 -58.37
CA ALA A 12 -39.59 5.71 -56.89
C ALA A 12 -38.10 5.78 -56.53
N ILE A 13 -37.61 6.94 -56.05
CA ILE A 13 -36.29 7.13 -55.50
C ILE A 13 -36.36 6.62 -54.07
N ALA A 14 -35.81 5.42 -53.81
CA ALA A 14 -35.60 4.91 -52.44
C ALA A 14 -34.31 5.54 -51.87
N SER A 15 -34.47 6.57 -51.04
CA SER A 15 -33.39 7.11 -50.21
C SER A 15 -33.06 6.12 -49.09
N LEU A 16 -32.00 5.31 -49.25
CA LEU A 16 -31.41 4.55 -48.17
C LEU A 16 -30.77 5.55 -47.20
N GLY A 17 -31.45 5.84 -46.09
CA GLY A 17 -30.87 6.48 -44.95
C GLY A 17 -29.85 5.50 -44.30
N LEU A 18 -28.57 5.79 -44.45
CA LEU A 18 -27.52 5.17 -43.63
C LEU A 18 -27.72 5.64 -42.20
N VAL A 19 -28.41 4.82 -41.39
CA VAL A 19 -28.37 4.94 -39.94
C VAL A 19 -26.98 4.49 -39.50
N ASN A 20 -26.07 5.46 -39.30
CA ASN A 20 -24.85 5.22 -38.55
C ASN A 20 -25.27 4.85 -37.13
N ALA A 21 -25.42 3.56 -36.87
CA ALA A 21 -25.41 3.03 -35.52
C ALA A 21 -24.00 3.30 -34.99
N ALA A 22 -23.83 4.42 -34.29
CA ALA A 22 -22.67 4.63 -33.41
C ALA A 22 -22.69 3.47 -32.41
N SER A 23 -21.92 2.43 -32.73
CA SER A 23 -21.59 1.38 -31.74
C SER A 23 -21.01 2.12 -30.55
N ALA A 24 -21.71 2.09 -29.40
CA ALA A 24 -21.13 2.53 -28.16
C ALA A 24 -19.88 1.66 -27.98
N ALA A 25 -18.72 2.21 -28.30
CA ALA A 25 -17.46 1.52 -28.08
C ALA A 25 -17.41 1.21 -26.57
N ASP A 26 -17.33 -0.08 -26.24
CA ASP A 26 -17.14 -0.50 -24.85
C ASP A 26 -16.00 0.33 -24.26
N THR A 27 -16.30 1.10 -23.20
CA THR A 27 -15.30 1.95 -22.58
C THR A 27 -14.17 1.07 -22.08
N ALA A 28 -12.96 1.29 -22.58
CA ALA A 28 -11.78 0.50 -22.23
C ALA A 28 -11.62 0.42 -20.70
N GLU A 29 -11.27 -0.75 -20.18
CA GLU A 29 -11.09 -0.99 -18.75
C GLU A 29 -9.60 -0.91 -18.39
N LEU A 30 -9.23 -0.05 -17.43
CA LEU A 30 -7.91 -0.02 -16.81
C LEU A 30 -7.92 -0.87 -15.55
N ARG A 31 -7.13 -1.93 -15.54
CA ARG A 31 -7.02 -2.87 -14.42
C ARG A 31 -5.92 -2.40 -13.46
N VAL A 32 -6.30 -2.04 -12.24
CA VAL A 32 -5.40 -1.58 -11.18
C VAL A 32 -5.32 -2.63 -10.10
N LEU A 33 -4.12 -3.15 -9.83
CA LEU A 33 -3.86 -4.07 -8.73
C LEU A 33 -3.33 -3.28 -7.53
N THR A 34 -3.92 -3.49 -6.35
CA THR A 34 -3.53 -2.80 -5.12
C THR A 34 -3.54 -3.73 -3.92
N HIS A 35 -2.88 -3.32 -2.83
CA HIS A 35 -3.10 -3.93 -1.53
C HIS A 35 -4.47 -3.55 -0.94
N SER A 36 -4.90 -4.26 0.11
CA SER A 36 -6.25 -4.14 0.69
C SER A 36 -6.56 -2.78 1.28
N SER A 37 -5.54 -2.06 1.77
CA SER A 37 -5.71 -0.74 2.42
C SER A 37 -5.81 0.43 1.43
N PHE A 38 -5.64 0.19 0.12
CA PHE A 38 -5.74 1.26 -0.89
C PHE A 38 -7.06 2.03 -0.77
N ALA A 39 -6.96 3.34 -0.65
CA ALA A 39 -8.10 4.25 -0.60
C ALA A 39 -7.76 5.57 -1.30
N VAL A 40 -8.58 5.93 -2.28
CA VAL A 40 -8.59 7.24 -2.94
C VAL A 40 -10.06 7.65 -3.05
N PRO A 41 -10.43 8.91 -2.77
CA PRO A 41 -11.81 9.36 -2.82
C PRO A 41 -12.49 9.05 -4.16
N LYS A 42 -13.70 8.49 -4.10
CA LYS A 42 -14.48 8.16 -5.30
C LYS A 42 -14.61 9.31 -6.30
N PRO A 43 -14.80 10.59 -5.89
CA PRO A 43 -14.84 11.70 -6.84
C PRO A 43 -13.56 11.86 -7.67
N LEU A 44 -12.38 11.66 -7.06
CA LEU A 44 -11.10 11.73 -7.77
C LEU A 44 -10.94 10.57 -8.75
N LEU A 45 -11.35 9.36 -8.36
CA LEU A 45 -11.35 8.20 -9.26
C LEU A 45 -12.29 8.41 -10.45
N ALA A 46 -13.50 8.93 -10.21
CA ALA A 46 -14.47 9.24 -11.26
C ALA A 46 -13.98 10.37 -12.21
N GLN A 47 -13.29 11.36 -11.66
CA GLN A 47 -12.64 12.38 -12.46
C GLN A 47 -11.56 11.78 -13.37
N PHE A 48 -10.70 10.93 -12.82
CA PHE A 48 -9.69 10.22 -13.59
C PHE A 48 -10.31 9.37 -14.72
N GLU A 49 -11.37 8.60 -14.44
CA GLU A 49 -12.08 7.81 -15.45
C GLU A 49 -12.55 8.68 -16.62
N LYS A 50 -13.13 9.84 -16.31
CA LYS A 50 -13.59 10.80 -17.31
C LYS A 50 -12.45 11.37 -18.15
N GLU A 51 -11.36 11.80 -17.51
CA GLU A 51 -10.20 12.43 -18.17
C GLU A 51 -9.37 11.44 -18.98
N ALA A 52 -9.26 10.19 -18.49
CA ALA A 52 -8.53 9.14 -19.17
C ALA A 52 -9.35 8.44 -20.26
N GLY A 53 -10.68 8.55 -20.22
CA GLY A 53 -11.59 7.86 -21.15
C GLY A 53 -11.68 6.35 -20.92
N VAL A 54 -11.51 5.89 -19.66
CA VAL A 54 -11.53 4.48 -19.27
C VAL A 54 -12.42 4.25 -18.06
N LYS A 55 -12.74 2.99 -17.79
CA LYS A 55 -13.30 2.53 -16.53
C LYS A 55 -12.20 1.91 -15.67
N LEU A 56 -12.19 2.23 -14.37
CA LEU A 56 -11.28 1.63 -13.42
C LEU A 56 -11.82 0.31 -12.88
N ARG A 57 -11.00 -0.73 -13.00
CA ARG A 57 -11.20 -1.98 -12.28
C ARG A 57 -10.11 -2.17 -11.23
N ILE A 58 -10.42 -1.77 -10.01
CA ILE A 58 -9.49 -1.87 -8.88
C ILE A 58 -9.64 -3.23 -8.21
N THR A 59 -8.57 -4.02 -8.22
CA THR A 59 -8.50 -5.33 -7.54
C THR A 59 -7.62 -5.21 -6.32
N LYS A 60 -8.23 -5.29 -5.12
CA LYS A 60 -7.51 -5.38 -3.85
C LYS A 60 -7.12 -6.83 -3.59
N ALA A 61 -5.83 -7.12 -3.50
CA ALA A 61 -5.30 -8.48 -3.55
C ALA A 61 -4.60 -8.93 -2.24
N GLY A 62 -5.18 -8.61 -1.11
CA GLY A 62 -4.58 -8.89 0.19
C GLY A 62 -3.61 -7.80 0.64
N ASP A 63 -2.72 -8.09 1.55
CA ASP A 63 -1.65 -7.17 1.94
C ASP A 63 -0.54 -7.16 0.87
N ALA A 64 0.39 -6.20 0.90
CA ALA A 64 1.30 -5.94 -0.22
C ALA A 64 2.18 -7.15 -0.60
N GLY A 65 2.59 -7.97 0.35
CA GLY A 65 3.31 -9.21 0.08
C GLY A 65 2.47 -10.24 -0.69
N GLU A 66 1.19 -10.38 -0.36
CA GLU A 66 0.24 -11.25 -1.08
C GLU A 66 -0.04 -10.70 -2.49
N MET A 67 -0.25 -9.39 -2.59
CA MET A 67 -0.45 -8.68 -3.86
C MET A 67 0.72 -8.91 -4.82
N LEU A 68 1.95 -8.71 -4.37
CA LEU A 68 3.14 -8.93 -5.20
C LEU A 68 3.28 -10.41 -5.60
N ASN A 69 3.03 -11.36 -4.70
CA ASN A 69 3.04 -12.78 -5.03
C ASN A 69 2.03 -13.10 -6.13
N LYS A 70 0.82 -12.54 -6.06
CA LYS A 70 -0.21 -12.71 -7.08
C LYS A 70 0.22 -12.12 -8.42
N LEU A 71 0.82 -10.93 -8.42
CA LEU A 71 1.37 -10.31 -9.63
C LEU A 71 2.42 -11.20 -10.29
N ILE A 72 3.35 -11.76 -9.51
CA ILE A 72 4.40 -12.65 -10.00
C ILE A 72 3.83 -13.95 -10.57
N LEU A 73 2.89 -14.58 -9.88
CA LEU A 73 2.25 -15.83 -10.32
C LEU A 73 1.48 -15.67 -11.63
N THR A 74 0.99 -14.47 -11.91
CA THR A 74 0.20 -14.17 -13.11
C THR A 74 1.00 -13.51 -14.23
N ARG A 75 2.34 -13.45 -14.13
CA ARG A 75 3.21 -12.72 -15.08
C ARG A 75 3.08 -13.18 -16.54
N ALA A 76 2.77 -14.46 -16.77
CA ALA A 76 2.57 -14.98 -18.13
C ALA A 76 1.26 -14.51 -18.79
N LYS A 77 0.25 -14.15 -17.97
CA LYS A 77 -1.02 -13.57 -18.40
C LYS A 77 -1.40 -12.49 -17.38
N PRO A 78 -0.90 -11.26 -17.53
CA PRO A 78 -1.05 -10.21 -16.55
C PRO A 78 -2.51 -9.88 -16.26
N ILE A 79 -2.85 -9.82 -14.97
CA ILE A 79 -4.21 -9.50 -14.49
C ILE A 79 -4.42 -8.01 -14.25
N ALA A 80 -3.37 -7.21 -14.40
CA ALA A 80 -3.38 -5.77 -14.20
C ALA A 80 -2.57 -5.05 -15.28
N ASP A 81 -2.83 -3.77 -15.44
CA ASP A 81 -2.12 -2.84 -16.32
C ASP A 81 -1.18 -1.93 -15.52
N VAL A 82 -1.57 -1.67 -14.27
CA VAL A 82 -0.81 -0.87 -13.31
C VAL A 82 -0.93 -1.49 -11.92
N VAL A 83 0.11 -1.40 -11.11
CA VAL A 83 0.14 -1.85 -9.72
C VAL A 83 0.53 -0.69 -8.81
N TYR A 84 -0.13 -0.59 -7.64
CA TYR A 84 0.21 0.36 -6.57
C TYR A 84 0.40 -0.39 -5.25
N GLY A 85 1.41 0.03 -4.45
CA GLY A 85 1.68 -0.49 -3.11
C GLY A 85 2.85 -1.48 -3.06
N ILE A 86 3.70 -1.53 -4.10
CA ILE A 86 5.02 -2.17 -3.98
C ILE A 86 5.94 -1.19 -3.28
N ASP A 87 6.43 -1.56 -2.11
CA ASP A 87 7.27 -0.70 -1.29
C ASP A 87 8.78 -0.99 -1.50
N ASN A 88 9.62 -0.15 -0.86
CA ASN A 88 11.06 -0.28 -0.91
C ASN A 88 11.58 -1.63 -0.33
N ALA A 89 10.84 -2.27 0.56
CA ALA A 89 11.17 -3.59 1.09
C ALA A 89 10.89 -4.70 0.07
N LEU A 90 9.84 -4.57 -0.73
CA LEU A 90 9.39 -5.52 -1.73
C LEU A 90 9.98 -5.26 -3.12
N ALA A 91 10.52 -4.06 -3.36
CA ALA A 91 11.08 -3.65 -4.65
C ALA A 91 12.12 -4.64 -5.20
N PRO A 92 13.12 -5.14 -4.45
CA PRO A 92 14.09 -6.11 -4.98
C PRO A 92 13.43 -7.37 -5.53
N LYS A 93 12.41 -7.89 -4.86
CA LYS A 93 11.66 -9.07 -5.30
C LYS A 93 10.87 -8.81 -6.58
N ALA A 94 10.22 -7.62 -6.68
CA ALA A 94 9.48 -7.23 -7.87
C ALA A 94 10.39 -7.06 -9.09
N LEU A 95 11.55 -6.43 -8.89
CA LEU A 95 12.57 -6.22 -9.93
C LEU A 95 13.16 -7.57 -10.41
N ALA A 96 13.54 -8.44 -9.50
CA ALA A 96 14.06 -9.77 -9.83
C ALA A 96 13.04 -10.66 -10.57
N ALA A 97 11.75 -10.46 -10.33
CA ALA A 97 10.68 -11.18 -11.02
C ALA A 97 10.34 -10.62 -12.42
N GLU A 98 10.91 -9.46 -12.79
CA GLU A 98 10.71 -8.79 -14.07
C GLU A 98 9.23 -8.56 -14.44
N VAL A 99 8.40 -8.22 -13.46
CA VAL A 99 6.94 -8.02 -13.63
C VAL A 99 6.54 -6.58 -13.90
N LEU A 100 7.50 -5.65 -13.90
CA LEU A 100 7.29 -4.23 -14.07
C LEU A 100 7.88 -3.73 -15.38
N ASP A 101 7.22 -2.72 -15.97
CA ASP A 101 7.69 -2.03 -17.17
C ASP A 101 8.23 -0.64 -16.84
N ALA A 102 9.15 -0.17 -17.70
CA ALA A 102 9.71 1.18 -17.57
C ALA A 102 8.62 2.25 -17.77
N TYR A 103 8.68 3.26 -16.91
CA TYR A 103 7.91 4.49 -17.04
C TYR A 103 8.86 5.69 -16.97
N ASN A 104 8.85 6.54 -18.01
CA ASN A 104 9.77 7.68 -18.16
C ASN A 104 9.00 9.02 -18.27
N GLY A 105 7.73 9.05 -17.83
CA GLY A 105 6.94 10.27 -17.84
C GLY A 105 7.30 11.24 -16.71
N PRO A 106 6.62 12.41 -16.66
CA PRO A 106 6.94 13.49 -15.69
C PRO A 106 6.95 13.03 -14.23
N ALA A 107 6.05 12.13 -13.83
CA ALA A 107 6.01 11.64 -12.44
C ALA A 107 7.26 10.84 -12.02
N ALA A 108 7.99 10.22 -12.98
CA ALA A 108 9.23 9.50 -12.69
C ALA A 108 10.44 10.45 -12.51
N THR A 109 10.39 11.62 -13.14
CA THR A 109 11.50 12.59 -13.12
C THR A 109 11.28 13.74 -12.14
N ARG A 110 10.05 13.99 -11.75
CA ARG A 110 9.68 14.99 -10.75
C ARG A 110 10.22 14.62 -9.37
N ALA A 111 10.81 15.61 -8.68
CA ALA A 111 11.38 15.40 -7.36
C ALA A 111 10.36 14.77 -6.38
N ALA A 112 10.79 13.73 -5.70
CA ALA A 112 10.07 13.11 -4.61
C ALA A 112 10.80 13.36 -3.29
N VAL A 113 10.04 13.47 -2.19
CA VAL A 113 10.60 13.61 -0.83
C VAL A 113 11.46 12.40 -0.47
N VAL A 114 11.07 11.24 -0.96
CA VAL A 114 11.76 9.96 -0.75
C VAL A 114 11.86 9.18 -2.06
N PRO A 115 13.02 8.59 -2.40
CA PRO A 115 13.21 7.86 -3.64
C PRO A 115 12.73 6.41 -3.54
N LEU A 116 12.45 5.81 -4.71
CA LEU A 116 12.33 4.38 -4.94
C LEU A 116 13.19 3.98 -6.15
N PRO A 117 13.65 2.72 -6.23
CA PRO A 117 14.36 2.24 -7.42
C PRO A 117 13.42 2.20 -8.63
N ALA A 118 13.89 2.64 -9.81
CA ALA A 118 13.16 2.51 -11.05
C ALA A 118 12.84 1.03 -11.34
N PRO A 119 11.69 0.70 -11.96
CA PRO A 119 10.69 1.60 -12.55
C PRO A 119 9.55 2.00 -11.58
N LEU A 120 9.72 1.84 -10.29
CA LEU A 120 8.72 2.27 -9.29
C LEU A 120 8.73 3.80 -9.18
N VAL A 121 7.56 4.41 -9.24
CA VAL A 121 7.37 5.84 -9.00
C VAL A 121 6.84 6.02 -7.58
N PRO A 122 7.56 6.70 -6.67
CA PRO A 122 7.13 6.86 -5.28
C PRO A 122 5.84 7.69 -5.21
N VAL A 123 4.87 7.23 -4.42
CA VAL A 123 3.57 7.88 -4.25
C VAL A 123 3.42 8.43 -2.84
N ASP A 124 3.78 7.65 -1.85
CA ASP A 124 3.68 8.01 -0.45
C ASP A 124 4.75 7.31 0.38
N TYR A 125 4.85 7.73 1.64
CA TYR A 125 5.73 7.07 2.60
C TYR A 125 5.18 7.15 4.01
N GLY A 126 5.66 6.28 4.86
CA GLY A 126 5.31 6.23 6.27
C GLY A 126 6.40 5.57 7.09
N TYR A 127 6.18 5.50 8.39
CA TYR A 127 7.11 4.84 9.30
C TYR A 127 6.37 3.73 10.03
N VAL A 128 6.85 2.51 9.83
CA VAL A 128 6.39 1.36 10.60
C VAL A 128 7.04 1.39 11.98
N THR A 129 6.24 1.29 13.03
CA THR A 129 6.65 1.39 14.44
C THR A 129 5.81 0.44 15.28
N VAL A 130 6.03 0.42 16.60
CA VAL A 130 5.12 -0.21 17.57
C VAL A 130 4.11 0.83 18.06
N ASN A 131 2.82 0.56 17.90
CA ASN A 131 1.76 1.38 18.47
C ASN A 131 1.23 0.76 19.77
N TYR A 132 0.69 1.59 20.66
CA TYR A 132 0.17 1.15 21.94
C TYR A 132 -1.19 1.77 22.28
N ASP A 133 -1.98 1.04 23.03
CA ASP A 133 -3.28 1.48 23.57
C ASP A 133 -3.07 2.22 24.89
N LYS A 134 -3.27 3.54 24.89
CA LYS A 134 -3.08 4.40 26.08
C LYS A 134 -3.97 4.00 27.25
N ALA A 135 -5.24 3.66 26.97
CA ALA A 135 -6.19 3.30 27.99
C ALA A 135 -5.80 1.98 28.70
N TRP A 136 -5.33 1.01 27.93
CA TRP A 136 -4.86 -0.26 28.48
C TRP A 136 -3.65 -0.07 29.41
N PHE A 137 -2.62 0.68 28.95
CA PHE A 137 -1.43 0.94 29.74
C PHE A 137 -1.75 1.76 31.01
N ALA A 138 -2.61 2.77 30.91
CA ALA A 138 -3.07 3.54 32.06
C ALA A 138 -3.79 2.64 33.10
N LYS A 139 -4.67 1.75 32.64
CA LYS A 139 -5.41 0.82 33.52
C LYS A 139 -4.51 -0.23 34.16
N SER A 140 -3.54 -0.75 33.42
CA SER A 140 -2.65 -1.81 33.91
C SER A 140 -1.59 -1.30 34.89
N GLY A 141 -1.28 0.00 34.88
CA GLY A 141 -0.17 0.59 35.61
C GLY A 141 1.21 0.17 35.11
N MET A 142 1.27 -0.54 33.97
CA MET A 142 2.51 -1.04 33.39
C MET A 142 3.23 0.08 32.63
N ALA A 143 4.55 0.20 32.82
CA ALA A 143 5.35 1.14 32.05
C ALA A 143 5.41 0.74 30.55
N LEU A 144 5.57 1.72 29.65
CA LEU A 144 5.83 1.44 28.23
C LEU A 144 7.27 0.94 28.06
N PRO A 145 7.51 -0.04 27.15
CA PRO A 145 8.85 -0.48 26.82
C PRO A 145 9.62 0.65 26.13
N LYS A 146 10.89 0.82 26.46
CA LYS A 146 11.76 1.88 25.93
C LYS A 146 12.77 1.39 24.89
N THR A 147 12.97 0.08 24.81
CA THR A 147 13.95 -0.55 23.90
C THR A 147 13.39 -1.82 23.29
N LEU A 148 13.98 -2.26 22.18
CA LEU A 148 13.70 -3.57 21.60
C LEU A 148 14.05 -4.70 22.59
N GLU A 149 15.09 -4.52 23.40
CA GLU A 149 15.48 -5.52 24.39
C GLU A 149 14.41 -5.69 25.47
N GLU A 150 13.82 -4.61 25.97
CA GLU A 150 12.70 -4.69 26.92
C GLU A 150 11.48 -5.43 26.33
N LEU A 151 11.21 -5.29 25.02
CA LEU A 151 10.12 -6.03 24.37
C LEU A 151 10.28 -7.55 24.48
N THR A 152 11.51 -8.08 24.58
CA THR A 152 11.72 -9.53 24.69
C THR A 152 11.39 -10.10 26.07
N GLN A 153 11.22 -9.24 27.07
CA GLN A 153 10.78 -9.71 28.38
C GLN A 153 9.39 -10.34 28.27
N PRO A 154 9.14 -11.50 28.91
CA PRO A 154 7.85 -12.20 28.80
C PRO A 154 6.63 -11.33 29.16
N ALA A 155 6.85 -10.32 30.02
CA ALA A 155 5.81 -9.36 30.40
C ALA A 155 5.32 -8.54 29.18
N TYR A 156 6.20 -8.19 28.22
CA TYR A 156 5.89 -7.39 27.04
C TYR A 156 5.70 -8.25 25.78
N ALA A 157 6.51 -9.29 25.57
CA ALA A 157 6.46 -10.08 24.35
C ALA A 157 5.07 -10.65 24.06
N LYS A 158 4.38 -11.15 25.08
CA LYS A 158 3.00 -11.65 24.99
C LYS A 158 1.93 -10.58 24.74
N LEU A 159 2.29 -9.30 24.84
CA LEU A 159 1.39 -8.16 24.63
C LEU A 159 1.48 -7.62 23.20
N LEU A 160 2.48 -8.05 22.40
CA LEU A 160 2.71 -7.55 21.07
C LEU A 160 2.09 -8.46 20.00
N VAL A 161 1.37 -7.86 19.07
CA VAL A 161 1.00 -8.49 17.80
C VAL A 161 1.80 -7.88 16.65
N VAL A 162 2.37 -8.75 15.82
CA VAL A 162 3.08 -8.42 14.58
C VAL A 162 2.44 -9.13 13.40
N GLN A 163 2.75 -8.72 12.19
CA GLN A 163 2.29 -9.39 10.99
C GLN A 163 3.36 -10.33 10.44
N ASN A 164 2.91 -11.33 9.69
CA ASN A 164 3.80 -12.24 8.97
C ASN A 164 4.54 -11.48 7.85
N PRO A 165 5.88 -11.42 7.86
CA PRO A 165 6.67 -10.70 6.85
C PRO A 165 6.56 -11.29 5.43
N ALA A 166 6.12 -12.53 5.28
CA ALA A 166 5.92 -13.15 3.96
C ALA A 166 4.69 -12.63 3.23
N THR A 167 3.70 -12.09 3.97
CA THR A 167 2.39 -11.68 3.43
C THR A 167 2.11 -10.19 3.61
N SER A 168 2.71 -9.54 4.61
CA SER A 168 2.41 -8.19 5.06
C SER A 168 3.62 -7.26 4.97
N SER A 169 3.43 -6.06 4.38
CA SER A 169 4.49 -5.06 4.30
C SER A 169 4.91 -4.50 5.67
N PRO A 170 4.02 -4.12 6.61
CA PRO A 170 4.50 -3.67 7.92
C PRO A 170 5.21 -4.78 8.72
N GLY A 171 4.81 -6.06 8.58
CA GLY A 171 5.55 -7.18 9.15
C GLY A 171 6.94 -7.33 8.55
N HIS A 172 7.06 -7.20 7.23
CA HIS A 172 8.35 -7.23 6.54
C HIS A 172 9.23 -6.02 6.91
N ALA A 173 8.65 -4.84 6.94
CA ALA A 173 9.32 -3.61 7.35
C ALA A 173 9.91 -3.71 8.78
N PHE A 174 9.14 -4.23 9.73
CA PHE A 174 9.59 -4.39 11.11
C PHE A 174 10.69 -5.46 11.23
N LEU A 175 10.62 -6.56 10.48
CA LEU A 175 11.73 -7.52 10.37
C LEU A 175 12.99 -6.82 9.85
N LEU A 176 12.89 -6.03 8.79
CA LEU A 176 14.03 -5.35 8.19
C LEU A 176 14.62 -4.27 9.11
N ALA A 177 13.79 -3.54 9.88
CA ALA A 177 14.28 -2.62 10.90
C ALA A 177 15.18 -3.35 11.90
N THR A 178 14.72 -4.48 12.44
CA THR A 178 15.48 -5.27 13.42
C THR A 178 16.78 -5.82 12.84
N VAL A 179 16.75 -6.30 11.57
CA VAL A 179 17.97 -6.80 10.90
C VAL A 179 18.95 -5.66 10.63
N GLY A 180 18.46 -4.50 10.18
CA GLY A 180 19.29 -3.33 9.92
C GLY A 180 20.00 -2.79 11.15
N ALA A 181 19.29 -2.75 12.28
CA ALA A 181 19.83 -2.21 13.54
C ALA A 181 20.72 -3.20 14.31
N LEU A 182 20.31 -4.46 14.40
CA LEU A 182 20.96 -5.44 15.27
C LEU A 182 22.00 -6.30 14.51
N GLY A 183 21.92 -6.29 13.18
CA GLY A 183 22.58 -7.31 12.33
C GLY A 183 21.83 -8.64 12.37
N GLU A 184 22.04 -9.46 11.34
CA GLU A 184 21.23 -10.66 11.09
C GLU A 184 21.15 -11.60 12.30
N GLU A 185 22.26 -12.07 12.83
CA GLU A 185 22.26 -13.10 13.90
C GLU A 185 21.55 -12.60 15.15
N LYS A 186 21.88 -11.39 15.64
CA LYS A 186 21.24 -10.83 16.83
C LYS A 186 19.75 -10.52 16.62
N ALA A 187 19.36 -10.14 15.40
CA ALA A 187 17.94 -9.94 15.07
C ALA A 187 17.16 -11.24 15.19
N PHE A 188 17.70 -12.36 14.66
CA PHE A 188 17.02 -13.66 14.77
C PHE A 188 17.04 -14.26 16.17
N ASP A 189 18.06 -13.99 16.97
CA ASP A 189 18.05 -14.29 18.42
C ASP A 189 16.97 -13.48 19.15
N TRP A 190 16.81 -12.19 18.80
CA TRP A 190 15.74 -11.35 19.30
C TRP A 190 14.37 -11.90 18.96
N TRP A 191 14.14 -12.29 17.70
CA TRP A 191 12.88 -12.89 17.23
C TRP A 191 12.57 -14.23 17.90
N ALA A 192 13.58 -15.06 18.17
CA ALA A 192 13.42 -16.31 18.92
C ALA A 192 12.95 -16.05 20.36
N ARG A 193 13.53 -15.05 21.02
CA ARG A 193 13.10 -14.62 22.38
C ARG A 193 11.68 -14.05 22.37
N MET A 194 11.32 -13.26 21.38
CA MET A 194 9.94 -12.76 21.22
C MET A 194 8.95 -13.93 21.07
N ARG A 195 9.29 -14.92 20.23
CA ARG A 195 8.47 -16.13 20.07
C ARG A 195 8.30 -16.88 21.37
N SER A 196 9.39 -17.12 22.10
CA SER A 196 9.37 -17.80 23.40
C SER A 196 8.60 -17.02 24.46
N GLY A 197 8.59 -15.69 24.37
CA GLY A 197 7.84 -14.79 25.25
C GLY A 197 6.34 -14.68 24.94
N GLY A 198 5.85 -15.35 23.90
CA GLY A 198 4.42 -15.40 23.57
C GLY A 198 3.94 -14.37 22.53
N LEU A 199 4.85 -13.86 21.70
CA LEU A 199 4.50 -12.98 20.57
C LEU A 199 3.32 -13.52 19.75
N LYS A 200 2.33 -12.69 19.45
CA LYS A 200 1.25 -13.00 18.52
C LYS A 200 1.64 -12.63 17.10
N VAL A 201 1.37 -13.52 16.16
CA VAL A 201 1.51 -13.25 14.73
C VAL A 201 0.14 -13.25 14.07
N ALA A 202 -0.17 -12.20 13.31
CA ALA A 202 -1.32 -12.07 12.43
C ALA A 202 -0.89 -12.22 10.97
N LYS A 203 -1.83 -12.56 10.09
CA LYS A 203 -1.57 -12.75 8.66
C LYS A 203 -1.20 -11.43 7.96
N GLY A 204 -1.89 -10.34 8.32
CA GLY A 204 -1.73 -9.03 7.72
C GLY A 204 -2.12 -7.90 8.66
N TRP A 205 -1.95 -6.65 8.17
CA TRP A 205 -2.17 -5.46 8.98
C TRP A 205 -3.61 -5.33 9.47
N SER A 206 -4.60 -5.58 8.61
CA SER A 206 -6.01 -5.45 8.99
C SER A 206 -6.40 -6.38 10.12
N GLU A 207 -5.93 -7.63 10.13
CA GLU A 207 -6.16 -8.58 11.22
C GLU A 207 -5.47 -8.09 12.51
N ALA A 208 -4.17 -7.73 12.43
CA ALA A 208 -3.43 -7.25 13.58
C ALA A 208 -4.07 -6.01 14.21
N TYR A 209 -4.48 -5.04 13.39
CA TYR A 209 -4.95 -3.74 13.86
C TYR A 209 -6.43 -3.76 14.28
N TYR A 210 -7.33 -4.31 13.45
CA TYR A 210 -8.77 -4.26 13.69
C TYR A 210 -9.34 -5.43 14.48
N THR A 211 -8.60 -6.56 14.59
CA THR A 211 -9.07 -7.75 15.30
C THR A 211 -8.27 -8.01 16.57
N GLU A 212 -6.95 -7.91 16.51
CA GLU A 212 -6.08 -8.33 17.60
C GLU A 212 -5.70 -7.18 18.56
N PHE A 213 -5.60 -5.94 18.06
CA PHE A 213 -5.23 -4.78 18.88
C PHE A 213 -6.33 -4.41 19.87
N SER A 214 -5.97 -4.17 21.13
CA SER A 214 -6.93 -3.95 22.22
C SER A 214 -7.77 -2.68 22.04
N ARG A 215 -7.23 -1.65 21.39
CA ARG A 215 -7.97 -0.45 21.04
C ARG A 215 -9.24 -0.75 20.24
N ASN A 216 -9.23 -1.77 19.42
CA ASN A 216 -10.33 -2.22 18.58
C ASN A 216 -11.06 -3.47 19.12
N GLY A 217 -10.90 -3.76 20.41
CA GLY A 217 -11.57 -4.87 21.09
C GLY A 217 -10.79 -6.17 21.11
N GLY A 218 -9.58 -6.20 20.61
CA GLY A 218 -8.67 -7.35 20.67
C GLY A 218 -8.00 -7.50 22.03
N LYS A 219 -6.96 -8.33 22.09
CA LYS A 219 -6.29 -8.71 23.35
C LYS A 219 -4.92 -8.05 23.54
N TYR A 220 -4.31 -7.54 22.46
CA TYR A 220 -2.91 -7.14 22.45
C TYR A 220 -2.79 -5.61 22.48
N PRO A 221 -2.26 -5.02 23.57
CA PRO A 221 -2.16 -3.56 23.69
C PRO A 221 -0.97 -2.95 22.94
N LEU A 222 -0.13 -3.78 22.34
CA LEU A 222 0.96 -3.39 21.44
C LEU A 222 0.75 -4.01 20.07
N VAL A 223 0.92 -3.21 19.02
CA VAL A 223 0.78 -3.68 17.63
C VAL A 223 1.83 -3.02 16.75
N VAL A 224 2.44 -3.79 15.84
CA VAL A 224 3.23 -3.20 14.76
C VAL A 224 2.28 -2.52 13.77
N SER A 225 2.43 -1.21 13.59
CA SER A 225 1.62 -0.39 12.71
C SER A 225 2.40 0.86 12.28
N TYR A 226 1.72 1.93 11.89
CA TYR A 226 2.35 3.14 11.38
C TYR A 226 2.39 4.24 12.44
N ALA A 227 3.40 5.11 12.36
CA ALA A 227 3.51 6.31 13.19
C ALA A 227 2.30 7.25 13.02
N THR A 228 1.60 7.14 11.92
CA THR A 228 0.38 7.90 11.59
C THR A 228 -0.91 7.32 12.18
N SER A 229 -0.90 6.07 12.65
CA SER A 229 -2.11 5.44 13.20
C SER A 229 -2.75 6.22 14.35
N PRO A 230 -2.01 6.87 15.27
CA PRO A 230 -2.61 7.70 16.31
C PRO A 230 -3.43 8.88 15.75
N ALA A 231 -2.95 9.52 14.69
CA ALA A 231 -3.70 10.60 14.02
C ALA A 231 -4.99 10.08 13.39
N ALA A 232 -4.95 8.88 12.78
CA ALA A 232 -6.14 8.22 12.22
C ALA A 232 -7.18 7.91 13.32
N GLU A 233 -6.75 7.35 14.45
CA GLU A 233 -7.63 7.06 15.58
C GLU A 233 -8.33 8.32 16.10
N LEU A 234 -7.61 9.43 16.20
CA LEU A 234 -8.18 10.72 16.58
C LEU A 234 -9.21 11.23 15.56
N PHE A 235 -8.86 11.15 14.27
CA PHE A 235 -9.69 11.65 13.17
C PHE A 235 -11.04 10.94 13.10
N TYR A 236 -11.04 9.60 13.28
CA TYR A 236 -12.26 8.78 13.21
C TYR A 236 -12.98 8.64 14.56
N ALA A 237 -12.43 9.19 15.65
CA ALA A 237 -13.06 9.10 16.97
C ALA A 237 -14.42 9.85 16.99
N LYS A 238 -15.48 9.16 17.41
CA LYS A 238 -16.84 9.71 17.45
C LYS A 238 -17.03 10.79 18.52
N ASP A 239 -16.35 10.63 19.64
CA ASP A 239 -16.34 11.51 20.82
C ASP A 239 -15.40 12.70 20.68
N LYS A 240 -14.68 12.79 19.55
CA LYS A 240 -13.75 13.89 19.20
C LYS A 240 -12.82 14.29 20.36
N PRO A 241 -12.02 13.38 20.89
CA PRO A 241 -11.08 13.70 21.95
C PRO A 241 -10.04 14.71 21.44
N THR A 242 -9.39 15.43 22.36
CA THR A 242 -8.33 16.39 22.01
C THR A 242 -6.98 15.73 21.72
N GLU A 243 -6.81 14.48 22.16
CA GLU A 243 -5.59 13.70 22.01
C GLU A 243 -5.88 12.31 21.44
N PRO A 244 -4.95 11.73 20.67
CA PRO A 244 -5.11 10.38 20.16
C PRO A 244 -5.25 9.34 21.28
N PRO A 245 -6.17 8.38 21.17
CA PRO A 245 -6.34 7.29 22.13
C PRO A 245 -5.21 6.27 22.13
N THR A 246 -4.40 6.30 21.09
CA THR A 246 -3.21 5.46 20.91
C THR A 246 -1.95 6.32 20.84
N GLY A 247 -0.80 5.69 20.92
CA GLY A 247 0.50 6.34 20.72
C GLY A 247 1.43 5.47 19.90
N SER A 248 2.53 6.04 19.45
CA SER A 248 3.56 5.37 18.66
C SER A 248 4.89 5.37 19.44
N LEU A 249 5.57 4.22 19.48
CA LEU A 249 6.87 4.02 20.11
C LEU A 249 7.92 3.91 19.01
N ALA A 250 8.68 4.97 18.79
CA ALA A 250 9.82 4.96 17.88
C ALA A 250 11.05 4.37 18.57
N LEU A 251 11.00 3.06 18.85
CA LEU A 251 12.10 2.34 19.49
C LEU A 251 13.28 2.21 18.52
N ALA A 252 14.49 2.50 18.97
CA ALA A 252 15.70 2.30 18.15
C ALA A 252 15.78 0.84 17.68
N GLY A 253 15.97 0.61 16.38
CA GLY A 253 15.92 -0.69 15.75
C GLY A 253 14.52 -1.24 15.44
N GLY A 254 13.47 -0.51 15.80
CA GLY A 254 12.07 -0.89 15.57
C GLY A 254 11.30 0.09 14.69
N VAL A 255 12.00 0.94 13.93
CA VAL A 255 11.39 1.90 13.00
C VAL A 255 11.91 1.64 11.60
N PHE A 256 11.01 1.46 10.64
CA PHE A 256 11.35 1.34 9.22
C PHE A 256 10.63 2.42 8.42
N ARG A 257 11.37 3.14 7.56
CA ARG A 257 10.73 4.05 6.59
C ARG A 257 10.28 3.25 5.37
N GLN A 258 8.98 3.07 5.26
CA GLN A 258 8.34 2.45 4.12
C GLN A 258 7.99 3.51 3.08
N VAL A 259 8.32 3.25 1.82
CA VAL A 259 7.98 4.10 0.67
C VAL A 259 7.21 3.25 -0.31
N GLU A 260 5.97 3.62 -0.62
CA GLU A 260 5.13 2.87 -1.56
C GLU A 260 5.15 3.51 -2.95
N GLY A 261 5.16 2.67 -3.95
CA GLY A 261 5.24 3.07 -5.34
C GLY A 261 4.12 2.55 -6.23
N VAL A 262 3.93 3.26 -7.33
CA VAL A 262 3.11 2.84 -8.47
C VAL A 262 4.01 2.47 -9.64
N ALA A 263 3.65 1.44 -10.42
CA ALA A 263 4.40 1.02 -11.60
C ALA A 263 3.49 0.44 -12.69
N LEU A 264 3.96 0.50 -13.92
CA LEU A 264 3.35 -0.19 -15.05
C LEU A 264 3.62 -1.69 -14.92
N VAL A 265 2.59 -2.50 -15.19
CA VAL A 265 2.74 -3.96 -15.20
C VAL A 265 3.22 -4.39 -16.59
N LYS A 266 4.28 -5.22 -16.63
CA LYS A 266 4.84 -5.79 -17.87
C LYS A 266 3.78 -6.63 -18.58
N GLY A 267 3.55 -6.32 -19.86
CA GLY A 267 2.52 -6.99 -20.66
C GLY A 267 1.09 -6.54 -20.36
N GLY A 268 0.87 -5.47 -19.63
CA GLY A 268 -0.44 -4.85 -19.46
C GLY A 268 -1.00 -4.28 -20.78
N GLY A 269 -2.32 -4.36 -20.96
CA GLY A 269 -2.99 -4.02 -22.24
C GLY A 269 -3.28 -2.53 -22.42
N GLN A 270 -3.47 -1.77 -21.33
CA GLN A 270 -3.93 -0.36 -21.35
C GLN A 270 -2.79 0.63 -21.02
N ARG A 271 -1.66 0.52 -21.75
CA ARG A 271 -0.44 1.25 -21.42
C ARG A 271 -0.63 2.78 -21.29
N ALA A 272 -1.33 3.41 -22.23
CA ALA A 272 -1.55 4.86 -22.20
C ALA A 272 -2.38 5.30 -20.99
N ALA A 273 -3.44 4.57 -20.66
CA ALA A 273 -4.25 4.84 -19.48
C ALA A 273 -3.48 4.54 -18.18
N ALA A 274 -2.67 3.48 -18.17
CA ALA A 274 -1.80 3.14 -17.03
C ALA A 274 -0.76 4.24 -16.75
N GLN A 275 -0.16 4.83 -17.78
CA GLN A 275 0.74 5.98 -17.65
C GLN A 275 0.01 7.20 -17.06
N LYS A 276 -1.21 7.49 -17.53
CA LYS A 276 -2.04 8.54 -16.93
C LYS A 276 -2.35 8.26 -15.46
N PHE A 277 -2.55 6.98 -15.08
CA PHE A 277 -2.80 6.62 -13.69
C PHE A 277 -1.56 6.84 -12.80
N VAL A 278 -0.35 6.60 -13.32
CA VAL A 278 0.89 6.95 -12.60
C VAL A 278 0.95 8.46 -12.31
N GLU A 279 0.64 9.32 -13.32
CA GLU A 279 0.57 10.77 -13.14
C GLU A 279 -0.53 11.19 -12.15
N PHE A 280 -1.69 10.55 -12.22
CA PHE A 280 -2.80 10.78 -11.31
C PHE A 280 -2.41 10.50 -9.86
N MET A 281 -1.73 9.40 -9.58
CA MET A 281 -1.28 9.05 -8.23
C MET A 281 -0.27 10.08 -7.66
N ARG A 282 0.48 10.79 -8.51
CA ARG A 282 1.40 11.87 -8.15
C ARG A 282 0.77 13.27 -8.24
N SER A 283 -0.51 13.38 -8.60
CA SER A 283 -1.19 14.69 -8.66
C SER A 283 -1.44 15.27 -7.26
N VAL A 284 -1.37 16.60 -7.15
CA VAL A 284 -1.57 17.30 -5.86
C VAL A 284 -2.89 16.92 -5.19
N PRO A 285 -4.04 16.82 -5.89
CA PRO A 285 -5.29 16.41 -5.24
C PRO A 285 -5.22 15.02 -4.61
N VAL A 286 -4.60 14.03 -5.28
CA VAL A 286 -4.45 12.68 -4.72
C VAL A 286 -3.48 12.71 -3.53
N GLN A 287 -2.35 13.39 -3.68
CA GLN A 287 -1.32 13.49 -2.65
C GLN A 287 -1.82 14.19 -1.37
N GLN A 288 -2.71 15.17 -1.49
CA GLN A 288 -3.38 15.77 -0.33
C GLN A 288 -4.28 14.77 0.40
N GLN A 289 -5.03 13.94 -0.33
CA GLN A 289 -5.94 12.95 0.24
C GLN A 289 -5.22 11.73 0.83
N MET A 290 -4.01 11.39 0.37
CA MET A 290 -3.22 10.29 0.94
C MET A 290 -3.08 10.38 2.46
N GLN A 291 -3.03 11.59 3.00
CA GLN A 291 -2.81 11.84 4.41
C GLN A 291 -4.00 11.43 5.30
N THR A 292 -5.22 11.44 4.77
CA THR A 292 -6.46 11.15 5.52
C THR A 292 -7.22 9.93 5.01
N GLU A 293 -6.87 9.42 3.82
CA GLU A 293 -7.45 8.20 3.25
C GLU A 293 -6.55 6.98 3.46
N MET A 294 -5.25 7.16 3.22
CA MET A 294 -4.23 6.12 3.36
C MET A 294 -3.41 6.24 4.65
N TRP A 295 -3.47 7.41 5.31
CA TRP A 295 -2.67 7.72 6.50
C TRP A 295 -1.17 7.60 6.24
N MET A 296 -0.76 8.02 5.05
CA MET A 296 0.63 8.07 4.61
C MET A 296 1.03 9.52 4.31
N TYR A 297 2.32 9.81 4.39
CA TYR A 297 2.84 11.12 3.99
C TYR A 297 2.99 11.18 2.47
N PRO A 298 2.64 12.31 1.83
CA PRO A 298 2.76 12.46 0.38
C PRO A 298 4.23 12.43 -0.07
N ALA A 299 4.53 11.69 -1.13
CA ALA A 299 5.87 11.71 -1.74
C ALA A 299 6.11 12.94 -2.63
N GLU A 300 5.06 13.63 -3.07
CA GLU A 300 5.17 14.85 -3.86
C GLU A 300 5.67 16.00 -2.99
N ALA A 301 6.76 16.63 -3.40
CA ALA A 301 7.35 17.76 -2.67
C ALA A 301 6.41 18.97 -2.67
N GLY A 302 6.35 19.70 -1.55
CA GLY A 302 5.54 20.91 -1.42
C GLY A 302 4.06 20.72 -1.14
N VAL A 303 3.57 19.47 -1.04
CA VAL A 303 2.21 19.20 -0.59
C VAL A 303 2.09 19.50 0.92
N ALA A 304 1.17 20.40 1.26
CA ALA A 304 0.95 20.79 2.65
C ALA A 304 0.46 19.60 3.50
N ARG A 305 0.92 19.53 4.75
CA ARG A 305 0.44 18.53 5.70
C ARG A 305 -0.99 18.85 6.12
N ALA A 306 -1.84 17.83 6.22
CA ALA A 306 -3.16 17.96 6.81
C ALA A 306 -3.03 18.26 8.33
N ASP A 307 -3.92 19.07 8.88
CA ASP A 307 -3.83 19.53 10.28
C ASP A 307 -3.75 18.39 11.30
N VAL A 308 -4.45 17.29 11.03
CA VAL A 308 -4.44 16.11 11.90
C VAL A 308 -3.07 15.42 11.95
N MET A 309 -2.23 15.61 10.93
CA MET A 309 -0.89 15.02 10.87
C MET A 309 0.09 15.60 11.90
N LYS A 310 -0.28 16.70 12.60
CA LYS A 310 0.47 17.16 13.77
C LYS A 310 0.55 16.13 14.90
N PHE A 311 -0.39 15.17 14.94
CA PHE A 311 -0.41 14.04 15.87
C PHE A 311 0.35 12.81 15.35
N ALA A 312 0.99 12.93 14.21
CA ALA A 312 1.81 11.92 13.58
C ALA A 312 3.19 12.52 13.21
N PRO A 313 4.02 12.90 14.18
CA PRO A 313 5.35 13.39 13.88
C PRO A 313 6.19 12.30 13.22
N GLU A 314 7.00 12.67 12.24
CA GLU A 314 7.94 11.74 11.63
C GLU A 314 9.01 11.35 12.66
N PRO A 315 9.32 10.06 12.85
CA PRO A 315 10.43 9.63 13.69
C PRO A 315 11.75 10.25 13.24
N ALA A 316 12.58 10.66 14.19
CA ALA A 316 13.88 11.30 13.90
C ALA A 316 14.90 10.34 13.25
N ALA A 317 14.72 9.02 13.44
CA ALA A 317 15.57 7.99 12.89
C ALA A 317 14.76 6.76 12.49
N PHE A 318 15.31 5.99 11.58
CA PHE A 318 14.78 4.69 11.14
C PHE A 318 15.95 3.77 10.78
N ASP A 319 15.69 2.47 10.77
CA ASP A 319 16.68 1.44 10.51
C ASP A 319 16.28 0.61 9.29
N ALA A 320 17.26 0.27 8.46
CA ALA A 320 17.09 -0.61 7.33
C ALA A 320 18.44 -1.29 7.00
N PRO A 321 18.45 -2.51 6.49
CA PRO A 321 19.65 -3.09 5.93
C PRO A 321 20.09 -2.32 4.67
N ALA A 322 21.36 -2.43 4.29
CA ALA A 322 21.80 -1.87 3.03
C ALA A 322 21.03 -2.49 1.84
N GLU A 323 20.74 -1.69 0.81
CA GLU A 323 19.95 -2.15 -0.34
C GLU A 323 20.51 -3.42 -1.01
N LYS A 324 21.86 -3.51 -1.13
CA LYS A 324 22.54 -4.69 -1.68
C LYS A 324 22.27 -5.94 -0.86
N ASP A 325 22.24 -5.82 0.46
CA ASP A 325 22.02 -6.95 1.37
C ASP A 325 20.54 -7.34 1.37
N LEU A 326 19.63 -6.38 1.30
CA LEU A 326 18.20 -6.63 1.11
C LEU A 326 17.92 -7.35 -0.21
N ALA A 327 18.55 -6.94 -1.30
CA ALA A 327 18.40 -7.60 -2.60
C ALA A 327 18.94 -9.04 -2.59
N ALA A 328 20.09 -9.28 -1.91
CA ALA A 328 20.73 -10.58 -1.86
C ALA A 328 20.09 -11.54 -0.83
N ARG A 329 19.64 -11.03 0.32
CA ARG A 329 19.29 -11.79 1.53
C ARG A 329 17.84 -11.67 1.97
N GLY A 330 17.08 -10.70 1.45
CA GLY A 330 15.72 -10.41 1.94
C GLY A 330 14.77 -11.62 1.93
N ALA A 331 14.83 -12.44 0.88
CA ALA A 331 14.02 -13.66 0.81
C ALA A 331 14.44 -14.70 1.86
N ASP A 332 15.74 -14.84 2.11
CA ASP A 332 16.29 -15.76 3.11
C ASP A 332 15.92 -15.32 4.53
N TRP A 333 15.92 -14.02 4.80
CA TRP A 333 15.49 -13.47 6.09
C TRP A 333 14.02 -13.77 6.36
N VAL A 334 13.15 -13.58 5.38
CA VAL A 334 11.71 -13.94 5.51
C VAL A 334 11.55 -15.45 5.75
N ALA A 335 12.28 -16.29 5.01
CA ALA A 335 12.26 -17.75 5.20
C ALA A 335 12.81 -18.15 6.58
N ARG A 336 13.90 -17.53 7.05
CA ARG A 336 14.47 -17.76 8.38
C ARG A 336 13.50 -17.32 9.48
N TRP A 337 12.88 -16.15 9.34
CA TRP A 337 11.86 -15.68 10.27
C TRP A 337 10.70 -16.67 10.39
N THR A 338 10.22 -17.19 9.27
CA THR A 338 9.15 -18.21 9.25
C THR A 338 9.54 -19.46 10.04
N ARG A 339 10.78 -19.91 9.92
CA ARG A 339 11.29 -21.06 10.71
C ARG A 339 11.43 -20.76 12.19
N VAL A 340 11.90 -19.56 12.55
CA VAL A 340 12.18 -19.18 13.94
C VAL A 340 10.87 -18.83 14.69
N VAL A 341 9.92 -18.16 14.02
CA VAL A 341 8.75 -17.57 14.71
C VAL A 341 7.48 -18.41 14.53
N LEU A 342 7.28 -19.08 13.39
CA LEU A 342 6.03 -19.82 13.13
C LEU A 342 6.14 -21.32 13.35
N LYS A 343 7.32 -21.89 13.38
CA LYS A 343 7.57 -23.34 13.60
C LYS A 343 8.26 -23.58 14.93
#